data_5bb66aab967166a79ee61a68da67b68c
#
_entry.id   5bb66aab967166a79ee61a68da67b68c
#
_cell.length_a   1.000
_cell.length_b   1.000
_cell.length_c   1.000
_cell.angle_alpha   90.00
_cell.angle_beta   90.00
_cell.angle_gamma   90.00
#
_symmetry.space_group_name_H-M   'P 1'
#
loop_
_entity.id
_entity.type
_entity.pdbx_description
1 polymer ?
#
loop_
_entity_poly.entity_id
_entity_poly.type
_entity_poly.pdbx_seq_one_letter_code
_entity_poly.pdbx_strand_id
1 'polypeptide(L)'
;CSLLNFDPMSEQGPIILGGRYELQRRLARGGMAEVFLAQDQLLGRPVAVKVLFPEFATDPSFVERFRREAQAAANLSHPNIVGVYDWGREGKTYYIVMEYVEGRSLSEVIRTDGPLPAIQAAEITKEIAAALGFAHKNDVVHRDMKSGNVIVSNSGQIKVADFGIATAISGNGQANLTQTGAVMGTATYFSPEQAQGKPLDGRSDLYSLGIVMYEMLTGTPPFSGDSPVAIAYKHVQEQPELISAKRP
;
A
#
# COMPACT_ATOMS: atom_id res chain seq x y z
N CYS A 1 13.16 -2.81 23.69
CA CYS A 1 12.00 -1.93 23.77
C CYS A 1 11.02 -2.34 22.68
N SER A 2 9.80 -2.68 23.04
CA SER A 2 8.77 -3.08 22.08
C SER A 2 8.11 -1.81 21.56
N LEU A 3 8.26 -1.50 20.26
CA LEU A 3 7.53 -0.43 19.57
C LEU A 3 6.00 -0.72 19.52
N LEU A 4 5.58 -1.94 19.94
CA LEU A 4 4.18 -2.38 19.96
C LEU A 4 3.28 -1.56 20.89
N ASN A 5 3.85 -0.77 21.82
CA ASN A 5 3.14 0.13 22.71
C ASN A 5 3.66 1.56 22.54
N PHE A 6 3.68 2.05 21.30
CA PHE A 6 4.01 3.45 21.05
C PHE A 6 2.92 4.33 21.68
N ASP A 7 3.25 4.90 22.84
CA ASP A 7 2.52 5.99 23.45
C ASP A 7 3.42 7.24 23.40
N PRO A 8 3.07 8.24 22.57
CA PRO A 8 3.85 9.47 22.45
C PRO A 8 3.94 10.26 23.78
N MET A 9 3.10 9.92 24.75
CA MET A 9 3.06 10.53 26.09
C MET A 9 3.71 9.67 27.16
N SER A 10 4.40 8.56 26.79
CA SER A 10 5.07 7.70 27.76
C SER A 10 6.29 8.37 28.38
N GLU A 11 6.58 8.10 29.64
CA GLU A 11 7.75 8.61 30.39
C GLU A 11 9.12 8.19 29.80
N GLN A 12 9.15 7.41 28.70
CA GLN A 12 10.37 6.87 28.07
C GLN A 12 11.03 7.83 27.08
N GLY A 13 10.53 9.05 26.89
CA GLY A 13 11.07 10.02 25.93
C GLY A 13 10.77 9.68 24.46
N PRO A 14 11.13 10.58 23.51
CA PRO A 14 10.83 10.40 22.10
C PRO A 14 11.59 9.21 21.51
N ILE A 15 10.93 8.42 20.65
CA ILE A 15 11.58 7.34 19.90
C ILE A 15 12.22 7.96 18.65
N ILE A 16 13.56 7.85 18.56
CA ILE A 16 14.35 8.35 17.44
C ILE A 16 14.98 7.16 16.73
N LEU A 17 14.65 6.97 15.45
CA LEU A 17 15.24 5.94 14.61
C LEU A 17 16.44 6.48 13.85
N GLY A 18 17.55 5.70 13.84
CA GLY A 18 18.78 6.08 13.18
C GLY A 18 19.39 7.38 13.70
N GLY A 19 19.09 7.79 14.93
CA GLY A 19 19.53 9.08 15.50
C GLY A 19 19.01 10.31 14.74
N ARG A 20 17.96 10.16 13.90
CA ARG A 20 17.52 11.19 12.97
C ARG A 20 16.00 11.36 12.88
N TYR A 21 15.25 10.27 12.87
CA TYR A 21 13.81 10.29 12.61
C TYR A 21 13.03 10.14 13.91
N GLU A 22 12.52 11.24 14.43
CA GLU A 22 11.72 11.28 15.66
C GLU A 22 10.25 10.91 15.35
N LEU A 23 9.80 9.76 15.86
CA LEU A 23 8.42 9.30 15.69
C LEU A 23 7.47 10.17 16.51
N GLN A 24 6.40 10.66 15.87
CA GLN A 24 5.43 11.57 16.49
C GLN A 24 4.08 10.89 16.76
N ARG A 25 3.43 10.38 15.72
CA ARG A 25 2.14 9.69 15.83
C ARG A 25 2.00 8.58 14.78
N ARG A 26 1.21 7.58 15.10
CA ARG A 26 0.88 6.52 14.15
C ARG A 26 -0.11 7.03 13.10
N LEU A 27 0.19 6.79 11.83
CA LEU A 27 -0.66 7.09 10.67
C LEU A 27 -1.53 5.89 10.29
N ALA A 28 -0.90 4.71 10.22
CA ALA A 28 -1.58 3.48 9.79
C ALA A 28 -0.95 2.24 10.42
N ARG A 29 -1.72 1.15 10.46
CA ARG A 29 -1.24 -0.19 10.82
C ARG A 29 -1.62 -1.17 9.73
N GLY A 30 -0.62 -1.81 9.12
CA GLY A 30 -0.77 -2.87 8.13
C GLY A 30 -0.53 -4.26 8.71
N GLY A 31 -0.52 -5.28 7.87
CA GLY A 31 -0.30 -6.67 8.30
C GLY A 31 1.12 -6.98 8.76
N MET A 32 2.13 -6.25 8.27
CA MET A 32 3.54 -6.50 8.58
C MET A 32 4.31 -5.31 9.15
N ALA A 33 3.71 -4.13 9.12
CA ALA A 33 4.37 -2.90 9.51
C ALA A 33 3.37 -1.87 10.03
N GLU A 34 3.87 -0.92 10.80
CA GLU A 34 3.16 0.32 11.14
C GLU A 34 3.80 1.50 10.43
N VAL A 35 2.99 2.49 10.08
CA VAL A 35 3.45 3.74 9.48
C VAL A 35 3.25 4.86 10.48
N PHE A 36 4.31 5.63 10.72
CA PHE A 36 4.32 6.77 11.63
C PHE A 36 4.60 8.07 10.87
N LEU A 37 3.96 9.14 11.30
CA LEU A 37 4.48 10.49 11.06
C LEU A 37 5.73 10.66 11.93
N ALA A 38 6.79 11.16 11.32
CA ALA A 38 8.03 11.45 12.02
C ALA A 38 8.62 12.78 11.56
N GLN A 39 9.50 13.37 12.39
CA GLN A 39 10.30 14.54 12.06
C GLN A 39 11.70 14.09 11.67
N ASP A 40 12.13 14.42 10.46
CA ASP A 40 13.55 14.35 10.06
C ASP A 40 14.28 15.52 10.72
N GLN A 41 14.97 15.25 11.84
CA GLN A 41 15.66 16.27 12.63
C GLN A 41 16.80 16.93 11.86
N LEU A 42 17.41 16.24 10.90
CA LEU A 42 18.52 16.78 10.12
C LEU A 42 18.06 17.77 9.06
N LEU A 43 16.94 17.48 8.36
CA LEU A 43 16.41 18.31 7.28
C LEU A 43 15.24 19.18 7.72
N GLY A 44 14.75 19.06 8.96
CA GLY A 44 13.67 19.87 9.52
C GLY A 44 12.32 19.68 8.82
N ARG A 45 12.04 18.49 8.26
CA ARG A 45 10.82 18.20 7.49
C ARG A 45 10.03 17.01 8.02
N PRO A 46 8.71 16.99 7.85
CA PRO A 46 7.91 15.80 8.17
C PRO A 46 8.19 14.69 7.14
N VAL A 47 8.20 13.44 7.62
CA VAL A 47 8.36 12.22 6.82
C VAL A 47 7.40 11.14 7.31
N ALA A 48 7.07 10.18 6.46
CA ALA A 48 6.39 8.96 6.86
C ALA A 48 7.44 7.86 7.08
N VAL A 49 7.37 7.17 8.21
CA VAL A 49 8.31 6.08 8.54
C VAL A 49 7.53 4.79 8.69
N LYS A 50 7.78 3.83 7.79
CA LYS A 50 7.21 2.49 7.83
C LYS A 50 8.14 1.57 8.60
N VAL A 51 7.66 1.05 9.74
CA VAL A 51 8.43 0.26 10.69
C VAL A 51 7.95 -1.18 10.64
N LEU A 52 8.86 -2.11 10.33
CA LEU A 52 8.57 -3.54 10.24
C LEU A 52 8.30 -4.12 11.63
N PHE A 53 7.28 -4.98 11.76
CA PHE A 53 7.04 -5.68 13.02
C PHE A 53 8.19 -6.64 13.38
N PRO A 54 8.51 -6.78 14.68
CA PRO A 54 9.64 -7.58 15.14
C PRO A 54 9.61 -9.05 14.70
N GLU A 55 8.42 -9.65 14.57
CA GLU A 55 8.24 -11.04 14.13
C GLU A 55 8.76 -11.26 12.70
N PHE A 56 8.61 -10.28 11.81
CA PHE A 56 9.13 -10.35 10.45
C PHE A 56 10.61 -9.95 10.37
N ALA A 57 11.11 -9.20 11.33
CA ALA A 57 12.52 -8.79 11.40
C ALA A 57 13.48 -9.92 11.78
N THR A 58 12.96 -11.07 12.22
CA THR A 58 13.76 -12.26 12.58
C THR A 58 14.07 -13.16 11.39
N ASP A 59 13.36 -13.01 10.26
CA ASP A 59 13.59 -13.77 9.04
C ASP A 59 14.51 -13.00 8.07
N PRO A 60 15.76 -13.43 7.86
CA PRO A 60 16.69 -12.75 6.96
C PRO A 60 16.19 -12.64 5.51
N SER A 61 15.42 -13.63 5.05
CA SER A 61 14.86 -13.63 3.70
C SER A 61 13.78 -12.57 3.54
N PHE A 62 13.00 -12.32 4.60
CA PHE A 62 12.00 -11.28 4.64
C PHE A 62 12.63 -9.88 4.65
N VAL A 63 13.64 -9.68 5.49
CA VAL A 63 14.39 -8.42 5.59
C VAL A 63 15.06 -8.06 4.26
N GLU A 64 15.69 -9.05 3.59
CA GLU A 64 16.34 -8.81 2.29
C GLU A 64 15.32 -8.42 1.20
N ARG A 65 14.14 -9.07 1.18
CA ARG A 65 13.05 -8.66 0.27
C ARG A 65 12.57 -7.25 0.57
N PHE A 66 12.31 -6.93 1.85
CA PHE A 66 11.89 -5.60 2.29
C PHE A 66 12.90 -4.52 1.87
N ARG A 67 14.22 -4.82 1.97
CA ARG A 67 15.29 -3.93 1.51
C ARG A 67 15.29 -3.73 0.00
N ARG A 68 15.19 -4.82 -0.79
CA ARG A 68 15.18 -4.76 -2.26
C ARG A 68 13.99 -3.97 -2.79
N GLU A 69 12.84 -4.13 -2.19
CA GLU A 69 11.63 -3.40 -2.55
C GLU A 69 11.77 -1.91 -2.25
N ALA A 70 12.31 -1.57 -1.07
CA ALA A 70 12.63 -0.17 -0.76
C ALA A 70 13.60 0.43 -1.79
N GLN A 71 14.63 -0.32 -2.22
CA GLN A 71 15.58 0.12 -3.24
C GLN A 71 14.91 0.32 -4.61
N ALA A 72 14.03 -0.59 -5.02
CA ALA A 72 13.29 -0.45 -6.28
C ALA A 72 12.40 0.79 -6.27
N ALA A 73 11.66 1.01 -5.17
CA ALA A 73 10.81 2.18 -5.01
C ALA A 73 11.61 3.49 -4.91
N ALA A 74 12.82 3.48 -4.33
CA ALA A 74 13.68 4.66 -4.21
C ALA A 74 14.16 5.21 -5.57
N ASN A 75 14.17 4.38 -6.62
CA ASN A 75 14.52 4.80 -7.97
C ASN A 75 13.33 5.40 -8.75
N LEU A 76 12.13 5.36 -8.19
CA LEU A 76 10.92 5.90 -8.83
C LEU A 76 10.72 7.36 -8.41
N SER A 77 11.06 8.30 -9.29
CA SER A 77 10.78 9.73 -9.09
C SER A 77 9.69 10.19 -10.05
N HIS A 78 8.46 10.32 -9.52
CA HIS A 78 7.28 10.72 -10.30
C HIS A 78 6.32 11.51 -9.40
N PRO A 79 5.62 12.55 -9.90
CA PRO A 79 4.72 13.37 -9.09
C PRO A 79 3.59 12.58 -8.41
N ASN A 80 3.13 11.50 -9.05
CA ASN A 80 2.06 10.63 -8.52
C ASN A 80 2.58 9.38 -7.80
N ILE A 81 3.86 9.31 -7.43
CA ILE A 81 4.44 8.24 -6.61
C ILE A 81 4.93 8.82 -5.30
N VAL A 82 4.65 8.16 -4.18
CA VAL A 82 5.24 8.50 -2.87
C VAL A 82 6.72 8.19 -2.91
N GLY A 83 7.57 9.22 -2.73
CA GLY A 83 9.02 9.08 -2.77
C GLY A 83 9.56 8.31 -1.57
N VAL A 84 10.51 7.39 -1.81
CA VAL A 84 11.29 6.74 -0.76
C VAL A 84 12.59 7.51 -0.57
N TYR A 85 12.88 7.92 0.66
CA TYR A 85 14.01 8.79 0.98
C TYR A 85 15.18 8.05 1.61
N ASP A 86 14.87 7.05 2.44
CA ASP A 86 15.90 6.35 3.22
C ASP A 86 15.41 4.98 3.67
N TRP A 87 16.36 4.15 4.08
CA TRP A 87 16.14 2.84 4.65
C TRP A 87 17.13 2.62 5.78
N GLY A 88 16.68 2.07 6.89
CA GLY A 88 17.57 1.89 8.03
C GLY A 88 17.22 0.73 8.94
N ARG A 89 18.10 0.53 9.91
CA ARG A 89 17.95 -0.43 10.99
C ARG A 89 18.33 0.22 12.32
N GLU A 90 17.47 0.06 13.31
CA GLU A 90 17.76 0.43 14.70
C GLU A 90 17.58 -0.80 15.59
N GLY A 91 18.68 -1.35 16.12
CA GLY A 91 18.68 -2.60 16.85
C GLY A 91 18.18 -3.78 16.02
N LYS A 92 16.99 -4.31 16.36
CA LYS A 92 16.31 -5.38 15.61
C LYS A 92 15.15 -4.86 14.75
N THR A 93 14.97 -3.56 14.65
CA THR A 93 13.88 -2.91 13.94
C THR A 93 14.37 -2.40 12.59
N TYR A 94 13.67 -2.73 11.51
CA TYR A 94 13.91 -2.21 10.16
C TYR A 94 12.85 -1.19 9.80
N TYR A 95 13.25 -0.14 9.09
CA TYR A 95 12.32 0.93 8.71
C TYR A 95 12.65 1.49 7.32
N ILE A 96 11.62 2.05 6.68
CA ILE A 96 11.70 2.79 5.42
C ILE A 96 11.17 4.19 5.69
N VAL A 97 11.92 5.20 5.25
CA VAL A 97 11.54 6.60 5.33
C VAL A 97 11.02 7.07 3.98
N MET A 98 9.83 7.65 3.98
CA MET A 98 9.12 8.04 2.76
C MET A 98 8.63 9.48 2.86
N GLU A 99 8.23 10.01 1.72
CA GLU A 99 7.48 11.24 1.63
C GLU A 99 6.23 11.17 2.52
N TYR A 100 6.05 12.15 3.38
CA TYR A 100 4.79 12.35 4.07
C TYR A 100 3.85 13.14 3.18
N VAL A 101 2.73 12.55 2.83
CA VAL A 101 1.66 13.19 2.06
C VAL A 101 0.51 13.47 3.02
N GLU A 102 0.24 14.76 3.26
CA GLU A 102 -0.88 15.16 4.09
C GLU A 102 -2.19 15.02 3.30
N GLY A 103 -3.07 14.13 3.76
CA GLY A 103 -4.31 13.81 3.07
C GLY A 103 -4.98 12.57 3.64
N ARG A 104 -5.93 12.01 2.85
CA ARG A 104 -6.68 10.79 3.19
C ARG A 104 -6.39 9.71 2.16
N SER A 105 -6.45 8.43 2.56
CA SER A 105 -6.43 7.35 1.58
C SER A 105 -7.71 7.40 0.72
N LEU A 106 -7.61 6.97 -0.53
CA LEU A 106 -8.77 6.91 -1.43
C LEU A 106 -9.86 5.98 -0.88
N SER A 107 -9.48 4.90 -0.19
CA SER A 107 -10.44 4.02 0.51
C SER A 107 -11.20 4.77 1.61
N GLU A 108 -10.52 5.66 2.34
CA GLU A 108 -11.18 6.52 3.33
C GLU A 108 -12.11 7.53 2.68
N VAL A 109 -11.69 8.17 1.58
CA VAL A 109 -12.54 9.10 0.81
C VAL A 109 -13.80 8.39 0.33
N ILE A 110 -13.69 7.21 -0.30
CA ILE A 110 -14.85 6.44 -0.76
C ILE A 110 -15.77 6.06 0.41
N ARG A 111 -15.22 5.64 1.53
CA ARG A 111 -15.97 5.22 2.71
C ARG A 111 -16.73 6.38 3.36
N THR A 112 -16.14 7.59 3.42
CA THR A 112 -16.73 8.74 4.12
C THR A 112 -17.57 9.62 3.22
N ASP A 113 -17.16 9.82 1.97
CA ASP A 113 -17.77 10.79 1.05
C ASP A 113 -18.70 10.05 0.04
N GLY A 114 -18.65 8.70 -0.02
CA GLY A 114 -19.43 7.86 -0.91
C GLY A 114 -18.84 7.72 -2.31
N PRO A 115 -19.60 7.20 -3.29
CA PRO A 115 -19.18 7.04 -4.67
C PRO A 115 -18.80 8.39 -5.30
N LEU A 116 -17.71 8.41 -6.04
CA LEU A 116 -17.19 9.64 -6.65
C LEU A 116 -17.92 9.96 -7.98
N PRO A 117 -18.02 11.24 -8.37
CA PRO A 117 -18.44 11.63 -9.70
C PRO A 117 -17.56 10.98 -10.78
N ALA A 118 -18.17 10.58 -11.92
CA ALA A 118 -17.47 9.84 -12.98
C ALA A 118 -16.25 10.59 -13.52
N ILE A 119 -16.34 11.92 -13.66
CA ILE A 119 -15.22 12.76 -14.11
C ILE A 119 -14.07 12.70 -13.10
N GLN A 120 -14.36 12.86 -11.81
CA GLN A 120 -13.35 12.79 -10.75
C GLN A 120 -12.70 11.40 -10.68
N ALA A 121 -13.49 10.32 -10.78
CA ALA A 121 -12.95 8.95 -10.82
C ALA A 121 -12.04 8.74 -12.03
N ALA A 122 -12.38 9.30 -13.20
CA ALA A 122 -11.55 9.23 -14.40
C ALA A 122 -10.23 10.00 -14.23
N GLU A 123 -10.25 11.21 -13.63
CA GLU A 123 -9.04 11.99 -13.36
C GLU A 123 -8.11 11.27 -12.39
N ILE A 124 -8.63 10.74 -11.28
CA ILE A 124 -7.85 9.94 -10.33
C ILE A 124 -7.26 8.72 -11.01
N THR A 125 -8.07 7.99 -11.80
CA THR A 125 -7.59 6.81 -12.55
C THR A 125 -6.46 7.17 -13.51
N LYS A 126 -6.54 8.30 -14.21
CA LYS A 126 -5.49 8.80 -15.11
C LYS A 126 -4.17 9.03 -14.37
N GLU A 127 -4.21 9.65 -13.19
CA GLU A 127 -3.00 9.91 -12.38
C GLU A 127 -2.38 8.63 -11.84
N ILE A 128 -3.20 7.68 -11.37
CA ILE A 128 -2.74 6.36 -10.95
C ILE A 128 -2.11 5.61 -12.14
N ALA A 129 -2.76 5.62 -13.31
CA ALA A 129 -2.25 4.97 -14.52
C ALA A 129 -0.90 5.56 -14.97
N ALA A 130 -0.72 6.89 -14.82
CA ALA A 130 0.56 7.54 -15.10
C ALA A 130 1.67 7.05 -14.16
N ALA A 131 1.39 6.93 -12.85
CA ALA A 131 2.31 6.39 -11.85
C ALA A 131 2.70 4.93 -12.17
N LEU A 132 1.70 4.07 -12.43
CA LEU A 132 1.92 2.65 -12.78
C LEU A 132 2.72 2.52 -14.08
N GLY A 133 2.35 3.27 -15.11
CA GLY A 133 3.05 3.26 -16.40
C GLY A 133 4.51 3.73 -16.28
N PHE A 134 4.81 4.69 -15.41
CA PHE A 134 6.17 5.10 -15.10
C PHE A 134 6.95 3.97 -14.39
N ALA A 135 6.34 3.35 -13.38
CA ALA A 135 6.97 2.24 -12.65
C ALA A 135 7.26 1.04 -13.57
N HIS A 136 6.29 0.65 -14.42
CA HIS A 136 6.44 -0.46 -15.37
C HIS A 136 7.57 -0.22 -16.39
N LYS A 137 7.77 1.02 -16.85
CA LYS A 137 8.92 1.39 -17.72
C LYS A 137 10.27 1.28 -17.01
N ASN A 138 10.27 1.26 -15.68
CA ASN A 138 11.45 1.06 -14.85
C ASN A 138 11.49 -0.36 -14.24
N ASP A 139 10.81 -1.33 -14.85
CA ASP A 139 10.76 -2.75 -14.44
C ASP A 139 10.21 -2.99 -13.03
N VAL A 140 9.42 -2.05 -12.50
CA VAL A 140 8.77 -2.17 -11.19
C VAL A 140 7.28 -2.39 -11.37
N VAL A 141 6.77 -3.54 -10.91
CA VAL A 141 5.35 -3.87 -10.83
C VAL A 141 4.87 -3.64 -9.40
N HIS A 142 3.73 -2.99 -9.23
CA HIS A 142 3.20 -2.63 -7.90
C HIS A 142 2.73 -3.85 -7.08
N ARG A 143 1.99 -4.76 -7.70
CA ARG A 143 1.50 -6.05 -7.16
C ARG A 143 0.49 -5.98 -6.00
N ASP A 144 0.28 -4.83 -5.39
CA ASP A 144 -0.70 -4.60 -4.30
C ASP A 144 -1.49 -3.31 -4.54
N MET A 145 -1.89 -3.06 -5.80
CA MET A 145 -2.69 -1.88 -6.14
C MET A 145 -4.09 -1.99 -5.53
N LYS A 146 -4.45 -1.00 -4.70
CA LYS A 146 -5.74 -0.91 -4.00
C LYS A 146 -6.02 0.52 -3.58
N SER A 147 -7.27 0.86 -3.29
CA SER A 147 -7.67 2.22 -2.86
C SER A 147 -6.97 2.67 -1.57
N GLY A 148 -6.60 1.73 -0.69
CA GLY A 148 -5.83 2.02 0.53
C GLY A 148 -4.40 2.49 0.28
N ASN A 149 -3.80 2.16 -0.88
CA ASN A 149 -2.45 2.56 -1.27
C ASN A 149 -2.43 3.83 -2.16
N VAL A 150 -3.57 4.47 -2.35
CA VAL A 150 -3.68 5.77 -3.04
C VAL A 150 -3.99 6.86 -2.02
N ILE A 151 -3.20 7.90 -1.99
CA ILE A 151 -3.39 9.06 -1.11
C ILE A 151 -3.91 10.22 -1.95
N VAL A 152 -5.03 10.78 -1.51
CA VAL A 152 -5.58 12.06 -2.01
C VAL A 152 -5.10 13.14 -1.06
N SER A 153 -4.17 13.97 -1.51
CA SER A 153 -3.61 15.04 -0.68
C SER A 153 -4.63 16.16 -0.44
N ASN A 154 -4.39 16.97 0.58
CA ASN A 154 -5.23 18.15 0.86
C ASN A 154 -5.25 19.18 -0.30
N SER A 155 -4.25 19.15 -1.19
CA SER A 155 -4.22 19.95 -2.42
C SER A 155 -4.90 19.29 -3.63
N GLY A 156 -5.44 18.07 -3.46
CA GLY A 156 -6.07 17.28 -4.53
C GLY A 156 -5.09 16.44 -5.37
N GLN A 157 -3.79 16.47 -5.08
CA GLN A 157 -2.81 15.64 -5.78
C GLN A 157 -2.97 14.17 -5.40
N ILE A 158 -2.91 13.28 -6.40
CA ILE A 158 -2.96 11.83 -6.20
C ILE A 158 -1.54 11.28 -6.10
N LYS A 159 -1.29 10.47 -5.07
CA LYS A 159 -0.03 9.77 -4.88
C LYS A 159 -0.24 8.29 -4.57
N VAL A 160 0.45 7.43 -5.30
CA VAL A 160 0.45 5.97 -5.10
C VAL A 160 1.62 5.62 -4.17
N ALA A 161 1.32 4.90 -3.11
CA ALA A 161 2.27 4.44 -2.10
C ALA A 161 2.51 2.93 -2.20
N ASP A 162 3.53 2.43 -1.54
CA ASP A 162 3.81 1.01 -1.32
C ASP A 162 4.10 0.19 -2.61
N PHE A 163 4.85 0.77 -3.56
CA PHE A 163 5.34 0.04 -4.73
C PHE A 163 6.22 -1.15 -4.33
N GLY A 164 5.86 -2.35 -4.82
CA GLY A 164 6.69 -3.55 -4.73
C GLY A 164 6.76 -4.23 -3.36
N ILE A 165 6.16 -3.67 -2.30
CA ILE A 165 6.30 -4.16 -0.91
C ILE A 165 5.57 -5.51 -0.68
N ALA A 166 4.60 -5.87 -1.53
CA ALA A 166 3.80 -7.09 -1.34
C ALA A 166 4.53 -8.42 -1.67
N THR A 167 5.63 -8.38 -2.43
CA THR A 167 6.38 -9.59 -2.80
C THR A 167 7.06 -10.28 -1.60
N ALA A 168 7.20 -9.58 -0.48
CA ALA A 168 7.74 -10.12 0.75
C ALA A 168 6.93 -11.31 1.30
N ILE A 169 5.63 -11.40 1.00
CA ILE A 169 4.73 -12.45 1.51
C ILE A 169 4.71 -13.70 0.59
N SER A 170 5.04 -13.54 -0.70
CA SER A 170 4.91 -14.60 -1.72
C SER A 170 6.25 -15.26 -2.06
N GLY A 171 6.98 -15.77 -1.06
CA GLY A 171 8.13 -16.65 -1.29
C GLY A 171 7.68 -17.95 -1.95
N ASN A 172 8.22 -18.28 -3.13
CA ASN A 172 8.06 -19.54 -3.87
C ASN A 172 6.67 -19.86 -4.43
N GLY A 173 6.01 -18.91 -5.14
CA GLY A 173 4.93 -19.28 -6.07
C GLY A 173 3.66 -19.89 -5.45
N GLN A 174 3.59 -20.03 -4.14
CA GLN A 174 2.39 -20.40 -3.41
C GLN A 174 2.03 -19.28 -2.44
N ALA A 175 1.08 -18.44 -2.85
CA ALA A 175 0.40 -17.57 -1.91
C ALA A 175 -0.25 -18.48 -0.86
N ASN A 176 0.31 -18.51 0.34
CA ASN A 176 -0.38 -19.08 1.50
C ASN A 176 -1.55 -18.16 1.85
N LEU A 177 -2.65 -18.30 1.11
CA LEU A 177 -3.92 -17.59 1.30
C LEU A 177 -4.54 -17.83 2.69
N THR A 178 -3.91 -18.66 3.52
CA THR A 178 -4.50 -19.17 4.77
C THR A 178 -3.90 -18.61 6.07
N GLN A 179 -2.81 -17.84 6.04
CA GLN A 179 -2.04 -17.62 7.28
C GLN A 179 -2.14 -16.28 8.00
N THR A 180 -2.77 -15.22 7.48
CA THR A 180 -2.92 -13.99 8.30
C THR A 180 -4.14 -13.16 7.88
N GLY A 181 -4.84 -12.56 8.85
CA GLY A 181 -5.96 -11.63 8.61
C GLY A 181 -5.64 -10.44 7.69
N ALA A 182 -4.36 -10.15 7.45
CA ALA A 182 -3.89 -9.16 6.47
C ALA A 182 -4.24 -9.54 5.01
N VAL A 183 -4.37 -10.84 4.72
CA VAL A 183 -4.72 -11.36 3.38
C VAL A 183 -6.18 -11.07 3.03
N MET A 184 -7.06 -10.90 4.03
CA MET A 184 -8.50 -10.74 3.79
C MET A 184 -8.85 -9.46 3.02
N GLY A 185 -8.20 -8.32 3.34
CA GLY A 185 -8.44 -7.05 2.63
C GLY A 185 -7.77 -6.94 1.26
N THR A 186 -6.69 -7.71 1.03
CA THR A 186 -5.90 -7.65 -0.21
C THR A 186 -6.52 -8.48 -1.34
N ALA A 187 -7.15 -9.64 -1.03
CA ALA A 187 -7.76 -10.50 -2.04
C ALA A 187 -8.87 -9.78 -2.86
N THR A 188 -9.46 -8.74 -2.31
CA THR A 188 -10.49 -7.91 -2.96
C THR A 188 -10.03 -7.27 -4.28
N TYR A 189 -8.71 -7.04 -4.43
CA TYR A 189 -8.14 -6.37 -5.59
C TYR A 189 -7.25 -7.29 -6.43
N PHE A 190 -7.19 -8.58 -6.13
CA PHE A 190 -6.33 -9.53 -6.85
C PHE A 190 -6.69 -9.60 -8.33
N SER A 191 -5.67 -9.63 -9.16
CA SER A 191 -5.85 -10.05 -10.55
C SER A 191 -6.09 -11.57 -10.62
N PRO A 192 -6.71 -12.07 -11.72
CA PRO A 192 -6.90 -13.50 -11.91
C PRO A 192 -5.60 -14.32 -11.81
N GLU A 193 -4.50 -13.78 -12.34
CA GLU A 193 -3.19 -14.41 -12.28
C GLU A 193 -2.62 -14.43 -10.84
N GLN A 194 -2.87 -13.39 -10.02
CA GLN A 194 -2.52 -13.40 -8.60
C GLN A 194 -3.30 -14.48 -7.84
N ALA A 195 -4.62 -14.56 -8.09
CA ALA A 195 -5.48 -15.56 -7.48
C ALA A 195 -5.07 -17.00 -7.84
N GLN A 196 -4.44 -17.20 -9.01
CA GLN A 196 -3.96 -18.49 -9.51
C GLN A 196 -2.48 -18.75 -9.21
N GLY A 197 -1.77 -17.84 -8.55
CA GLY A 197 -0.33 -17.98 -8.27
C GLY A 197 0.55 -17.98 -9.53
N LYS A 198 0.09 -17.36 -10.61
CA LYS A 198 0.82 -17.25 -11.88
C LYS A 198 1.84 -16.08 -11.83
N PRO A 199 2.84 -16.07 -12.72
CA PRO A 199 3.74 -14.93 -12.86
C PRO A 199 2.98 -13.62 -13.11
N LEU A 200 3.43 -12.54 -12.45
CA LEU A 200 2.80 -11.22 -12.51
C LEU A 200 3.61 -10.26 -13.37
N ASP A 201 2.90 -9.46 -14.15
CA ASP A 201 3.45 -8.31 -14.87
C ASP A 201 2.57 -7.07 -14.67
N GLY A 202 2.86 -5.98 -15.39
CA GLY A 202 2.11 -4.73 -15.27
C GLY A 202 0.61 -4.84 -15.55
N ARG A 203 0.15 -5.88 -16.25
CA ARG A 203 -1.29 -6.12 -16.50
C ARG A 203 -2.05 -6.45 -15.23
N SER A 204 -1.39 -7.08 -14.25
CA SER A 204 -1.98 -7.35 -12.94
C SER A 204 -2.33 -6.04 -12.21
N ASP A 205 -1.45 -5.03 -12.27
CA ASP A 205 -1.73 -3.70 -11.71
C ASP A 205 -2.88 -2.99 -12.42
N LEU A 206 -2.96 -3.14 -13.76
CA LEU A 206 -4.06 -2.56 -14.56
C LEU A 206 -5.41 -3.19 -14.22
N TYR A 207 -5.45 -4.51 -13.99
CA TYR A 207 -6.66 -5.18 -13.50
C TYR A 207 -7.08 -4.61 -12.14
N SER A 208 -6.15 -4.55 -11.19
CA SER A 208 -6.42 -4.00 -9.84
C SER A 208 -6.83 -2.53 -9.90
N LEU A 209 -6.28 -1.73 -10.82
CA LEU A 209 -6.73 -0.36 -11.08
C LEU A 209 -8.19 -0.34 -11.58
N GLY A 210 -8.59 -1.29 -12.42
CA GLY A 210 -9.99 -1.47 -12.83
C GLY A 210 -10.93 -1.73 -11.65
N ILE A 211 -10.48 -2.54 -10.67
CA ILE A 211 -11.23 -2.78 -9.42
C ILE A 211 -11.35 -1.49 -8.59
N VAL A 212 -10.26 -0.71 -8.46
CA VAL A 212 -10.28 0.59 -7.77
C VAL A 212 -11.23 1.58 -8.46
N MET A 213 -11.21 1.63 -9.80
CA MET A 213 -12.13 2.48 -10.57
C MET A 213 -13.59 2.08 -10.36
N TYR A 214 -13.88 0.78 -10.35
CA TYR A 214 -15.22 0.27 -10.04
C TYR A 214 -15.66 0.70 -8.62
N GLU A 215 -14.78 0.53 -7.63
CA GLU A 215 -15.03 0.94 -6.25
C GLU A 215 -15.28 2.45 -6.13
N MET A 216 -14.50 3.30 -6.80
CA MET A 216 -14.74 4.75 -6.85
C MET A 216 -16.13 5.10 -7.38
N LEU A 217 -16.60 4.40 -8.41
CA LEU A 217 -17.85 4.70 -9.08
C LEU A 217 -19.07 4.14 -8.36
N THR A 218 -18.95 3.04 -7.62
CA THR A 218 -20.06 2.32 -7.00
C THR A 218 -20.06 2.37 -5.46
N GLY A 219 -18.96 2.81 -4.85
CA GLY A 219 -18.76 2.81 -3.40
C GLY A 219 -18.32 1.45 -2.82
N THR A 220 -18.30 0.40 -3.63
CA THR A 220 -17.93 -0.96 -3.20
C THR A 220 -17.16 -1.68 -4.30
N PRO A 221 -16.22 -2.59 -3.97
CA PRO A 221 -15.56 -3.41 -4.98
C PRO A 221 -16.55 -4.36 -5.68
N PRO A 222 -16.22 -4.86 -6.90
CA PRO A 222 -17.13 -5.70 -7.68
C PRO A 222 -17.40 -7.06 -7.05
N PHE A 223 -16.41 -7.60 -6.32
CA PHE A 223 -16.50 -8.92 -5.71
C PHE A 223 -16.32 -8.84 -4.20
N SER A 224 -17.17 -9.56 -3.49
CA SER A 224 -17.16 -9.76 -2.03
C SER A 224 -17.43 -11.23 -1.71
N GLY A 225 -17.05 -11.69 -0.51
CA GLY A 225 -17.26 -13.07 -0.08
C GLY A 225 -16.82 -13.29 1.36
N ASP A 226 -17.22 -14.43 1.92
CA ASP A 226 -16.98 -14.80 3.32
C ASP A 226 -15.52 -15.20 3.61
N SER A 227 -14.71 -15.36 2.57
CA SER A 227 -13.29 -15.70 2.71
C SER A 227 -12.46 -15.12 1.57
N PRO A 228 -11.14 -14.88 1.79
CA PRO A 228 -10.21 -14.47 0.74
C PRO A 228 -10.20 -15.41 -0.47
N VAL A 229 -10.35 -16.73 -0.22
CA VAL A 229 -10.39 -17.76 -1.28
C VAL A 229 -11.64 -17.59 -2.14
N ALA A 230 -12.82 -17.35 -1.51
CA ALA A 230 -14.06 -17.12 -2.23
C ALA A 230 -13.99 -15.87 -3.10
N ILE A 231 -13.38 -14.78 -2.60
CA ILE A 231 -13.17 -13.56 -3.38
C ILE A 231 -12.21 -13.80 -4.55
N ALA A 232 -11.07 -14.47 -4.29
CA ALA A 232 -10.08 -14.81 -5.31
C ALA A 232 -10.69 -15.68 -6.43
N TYR A 233 -11.55 -16.65 -6.07
CA TYR A 233 -12.27 -17.48 -7.04
C TYR A 233 -13.16 -16.63 -7.97
N LYS A 234 -13.87 -15.62 -7.43
CA LYS A 234 -14.72 -14.75 -8.23
C LYS A 234 -13.94 -13.94 -9.26
N HIS A 235 -12.73 -13.45 -8.91
CA HIS A 235 -11.84 -12.77 -9.85
C HIS A 235 -11.44 -13.65 -11.05
N VAL A 236 -11.46 -14.98 -10.88
CA VAL A 236 -11.09 -15.92 -11.95
C VAL A 236 -12.31 -16.35 -12.78
N GLN A 237 -13.50 -16.47 -12.18
CA GLN A 237 -14.65 -17.15 -12.77
C GLN A 237 -15.86 -16.26 -13.04
N GLU A 238 -16.02 -15.15 -12.30
CA GLU A 238 -17.21 -14.34 -12.39
C GLU A 238 -16.95 -13.05 -13.18
N GLN A 239 -18.00 -12.53 -13.80
CA GLN A 239 -18.03 -11.20 -14.38
C GLN A 239 -18.56 -10.20 -13.35
N PRO A 240 -17.97 -8.99 -13.25
CA PRO A 240 -18.51 -7.96 -12.36
C PRO A 240 -19.90 -7.51 -12.81
N GLU A 241 -20.74 -7.16 -11.85
CA GLU A 241 -21.99 -6.48 -12.15
C GLU A 241 -21.71 -5.16 -12.89
N LEU A 242 -22.57 -4.82 -13.86
CA LEU A 242 -22.40 -3.58 -14.61
C LEU A 242 -22.51 -2.36 -13.70
N ILE A 243 -21.62 -1.39 -13.87
CA ILE A 243 -21.66 -0.13 -13.11
C ILE A 243 -22.98 0.59 -13.30
N SER A 244 -23.56 0.57 -14.52
CA SER A 244 -24.86 1.16 -14.83
C SER A 244 -26.04 0.52 -14.07
N ALA A 245 -25.90 -0.72 -13.59
CA ALA A 245 -26.91 -1.35 -12.76
C ALA A 245 -26.88 -0.84 -11.30
N LYS A 246 -25.71 -0.45 -10.82
CA LYS A 246 -25.50 0.10 -9.46
C LYS A 246 -25.63 1.63 -9.41
N ARG A 247 -25.40 2.26 -10.54
CA ARG A 247 -25.44 3.72 -10.68
C ARG A 247 -26.16 4.07 -11.98
N PRO A 248 -27.52 4.12 -11.96
CA PRO A 248 -28.34 4.46 -13.10
C PRO A 248 -28.18 5.92 -13.55
#